data_c211b0fd4fb8e3c2648c8adc5407c8b6
#
_entry.id   c211b0fd4fb8e3c2648c8adc5407c8b6
#
_cell.length_a   1.000
_cell.length_b   1.000
_cell.length_c   1.000
_cell.angle_alpha   90.00
_cell.angle_beta   90.00
_cell.angle_gamma   90.00
#
_symmetry.space_group_name_H-M   'P 1'
#
loop_
_entity.id
_entity.type
_entity.pdbx_description
1 polymer ?
#
loop_
_entity_poly.entity_id
_entity_poly.type
_entity_poly.pdbx_seq_one_letter_code
_entity_poly.pdbx_strand_id
1 'polypeptide(L)'
;TVFKDSKQRLWFGSETGVIVYAQDGNELQSIPVLPSDSPLNHRFINSIYEGHDGIFWIGTRNGIYRFDEKDKTSKQYTTEEGLPNNVVFGILEDREGKLWISTDKGLSCFQPKTEKFRNFTSNDGLQSNQFAASAYCRAANGKMYFGGIRGITAFQPEEIVDNPYTPPVTITQLRLFNKKVIPGDDTRILKTNICETRSITLAAKQSMFSLDFVVPNYI
;
A
#
# COMPACT_ATOMS: atom_id res chain seq x y z
N THR A 1 -17.70 12.11 0.17
CA THR A 1 -17.68 11.39 1.47
C THR A 1 -18.09 12.32 2.61
N VAL A 2 -18.62 11.75 3.69
CA VAL A 2 -18.96 12.48 4.94
C VAL A 2 -18.36 11.71 6.11
N PHE A 3 -17.76 12.44 7.04
CA PHE A 3 -17.15 11.87 8.23
C PHE A 3 -17.47 12.76 9.44
N LYS A 4 -17.77 12.15 10.60
CA LYS A 4 -18.00 12.84 11.85
C LYS A 4 -16.83 12.58 12.78
N ASP A 5 -16.12 13.64 13.19
CA ASP A 5 -14.93 13.53 14.02
C ASP A 5 -15.25 13.41 15.54
N SER A 6 -14.23 13.19 16.33
CA SER A 6 -14.31 13.07 17.79
C SER A 6 -14.83 14.34 18.48
N LYS A 7 -14.68 15.51 17.85
CA LYS A 7 -15.18 16.82 18.29
C LYS A 7 -16.61 17.10 17.82
N GLN A 8 -17.29 16.08 17.26
CA GLN A 8 -18.66 16.15 16.69
C GLN A 8 -18.79 17.07 15.46
N ARG A 9 -17.70 17.45 14.82
CA ARG A 9 -17.72 18.23 13.57
C ARG A 9 -17.97 17.32 12.39
N LEU A 10 -18.59 17.85 11.35
CA LEU A 10 -18.86 17.15 10.10
C LEU A 10 -17.85 17.56 9.03
N TRP A 11 -17.13 16.58 8.53
CA TRP A 11 -16.17 16.74 7.45
C TRP A 11 -16.80 16.26 6.15
N PHE A 12 -16.84 17.14 5.16
CA PHE A 12 -17.35 16.84 3.83
C PHE A 12 -16.20 16.82 2.85
N GLY A 13 -15.93 15.66 2.29
CA GLY A 13 -14.97 15.50 1.19
C GLY A 13 -15.71 15.53 -0.15
N SER A 14 -15.27 16.41 -1.03
CA SER A 14 -15.82 16.65 -2.36
C SER A 14 -14.76 16.48 -3.45
N GLU A 15 -15.13 16.79 -4.70
CA GLU A 15 -14.18 16.85 -5.82
C GLU A 15 -13.21 18.04 -5.74
N THR A 16 -13.58 19.05 -4.95
CA THR A 16 -12.84 20.32 -4.83
C THR A 16 -12.13 20.50 -3.50
N GLY A 17 -12.15 19.48 -2.63
CA GLY A 17 -11.45 19.53 -1.36
C GLY A 17 -12.33 19.14 -0.16
N VAL A 18 -11.92 19.61 1.01
CA VAL A 18 -12.55 19.33 2.30
C VAL A 18 -13.21 20.60 2.86
N ILE A 19 -14.44 20.47 3.30
CA ILE A 19 -15.13 21.50 4.08
C ILE A 19 -15.53 20.88 5.42
N VAL A 20 -15.34 21.64 6.51
CA VAL A 20 -15.68 21.18 7.85
C VAL A 20 -16.73 22.09 8.45
N TYR A 21 -17.75 21.50 9.04
CA TYR A 21 -18.82 22.20 9.73
C TYR A 21 -18.81 21.85 11.23
N ALA A 22 -18.95 22.84 12.06
CA ALA A 22 -19.25 22.69 13.48
C ALA A 22 -20.68 23.11 13.77
N GLN A 23 -21.29 22.48 14.75
CA GLN A 23 -22.62 22.86 15.23
C GLN A 23 -22.45 24.02 16.23
N ASP A 24 -23.19 25.11 15.97
CA ASP A 24 -23.34 26.23 16.90
C ASP A 24 -24.84 26.42 17.15
N GLY A 25 -25.28 25.99 18.34
CA GLY A 25 -26.70 25.89 18.65
C GLY A 25 -27.45 24.93 17.71
N ASN A 26 -28.39 25.43 16.93
CA ASN A 26 -29.17 24.67 15.94
C ASN A 26 -28.64 24.81 14.49
N GLU A 27 -27.58 25.57 14.29
CA GLU A 27 -27.03 25.86 12.96
C GLU A 27 -25.68 25.16 12.75
N LEU A 28 -25.40 24.81 11.49
CA LEU A 28 -24.10 24.31 11.06
C LEU A 28 -23.32 25.47 10.43
N GLN A 29 -22.14 25.74 10.98
CA GLN A 29 -21.27 26.77 10.46
C GLN A 29 -19.99 26.15 9.88
N SER A 30 -19.60 26.61 8.68
CA SER A 30 -18.32 26.21 8.08
C SER A 30 -17.16 26.81 8.87
N ILE A 31 -16.20 25.97 9.22
CA ILE A 31 -15.01 26.39 9.97
C ILE A 31 -13.74 26.13 9.15
N PRO A 32 -12.76 27.07 9.13
CA PRO A 32 -11.52 26.92 8.41
C PRO A 32 -10.56 26.01 9.18
N VAL A 33 -10.65 24.70 8.96
CA VAL A 33 -9.76 23.73 9.59
C VAL A 33 -8.45 23.60 8.82
N LEU A 34 -8.54 23.57 7.49
CA LEU A 34 -7.37 23.48 6.61
C LEU A 34 -6.77 24.88 6.35
N PRO A 35 -5.42 25.00 6.23
CA PRO A 35 -4.78 26.21 5.72
C PRO A 35 -5.27 26.57 4.32
N SER A 36 -5.27 27.85 3.95
CA SER A 36 -5.70 28.32 2.63
C SER A 36 -4.83 27.78 1.49
N ASP A 37 -3.57 27.49 1.79
CA ASP A 37 -2.57 26.91 0.88
C ASP A 37 -2.46 25.37 1.02
N SER A 38 -3.38 24.73 1.75
CA SER A 38 -3.35 23.29 1.96
C SER A 38 -3.38 22.54 0.62
N PRO A 39 -2.52 21.52 0.44
CA PRO A 39 -2.53 20.66 -0.74
C PRO A 39 -3.82 19.84 -0.88
N LEU A 40 -4.66 19.79 0.16
CA LEU A 40 -5.98 19.14 0.14
C LEU A 40 -7.06 20.01 -0.50
N ASN A 41 -6.84 21.30 -0.63
CA ASN A 41 -7.69 22.16 -1.39
C ASN A 41 -7.60 21.78 -2.88
N HIS A 42 -8.75 21.71 -3.57
CA HIS A 42 -8.82 21.29 -4.97
C HIS A 42 -8.42 19.84 -5.25
N ARG A 43 -8.58 18.93 -4.26
CA ARG A 43 -8.38 17.48 -4.43
C ARG A 43 -9.70 16.73 -4.34
N PHE A 44 -9.82 15.69 -5.16
CA PHE A 44 -10.95 14.77 -5.07
C PHE A 44 -10.80 13.87 -3.83
N ILE A 45 -11.68 14.06 -2.84
CA ILE A 45 -11.63 13.36 -1.56
C ILE A 45 -12.56 12.15 -1.58
N ASN A 46 -11.99 10.96 -1.45
CA ASN A 46 -12.73 9.70 -1.42
C ASN A 46 -13.07 9.23 0.00
N SER A 47 -12.15 9.44 0.94
CA SER A 47 -12.29 8.97 2.33
C SER A 47 -11.63 9.93 3.31
N ILE A 48 -12.19 9.99 4.52
CA ILE A 48 -11.64 10.75 5.64
C ILE A 48 -11.71 9.82 6.86
N TYR A 49 -10.64 9.76 7.63
CA TYR A 49 -10.54 8.98 8.86
C TYR A 49 -9.75 9.75 9.91
N GLU A 50 -10.22 9.78 11.16
CA GLU A 50 -9.51 10.32 12.30
C GLU A 50 -8.88 9.17 13.08
N GLY A 51 -7.55 9.14 13.17
CA GLY A 51 -6.80 8.15 13.95
C GLY A 51 -6.94 8.35 15.46
N HIS A 52 -6.59 7.32 16.21
CA HIS A 52 -6.62 7.37 17.69
C HIS A 52 -5.72 8.47 18.28
N ASP A 53 -4.72 8.92 17.53
CA ASP A 53 -3.81 10.01 17.89
C ASP A 53 -4.35 11.40 17.52
N GLY A 54 -5.55 11.48 16.93
CA GLY A 54 -6.19 12.71 16.48
C GLY A 54 -5.63 13.24 15.15
N ILE A 55 -4.83 12.44 14.45
CA ILE A 55 -4.36 12.74 13.10
C ILE A 55 -5.44 12.35 12.08
N PHE A 56 -5.69 13.23 11.11
CA PHE A 56 -6.60 12.94 10.02
C PHE A 56 -5.88 12.29 8.85
N TRP A 57 -6.45 11.20 8.35
CA TRP A 57 -6.00 10.50 7.16
C TRP A 57 -7.02 10.68 6.06
N ILE A 58 -6.59 11.28 4.96
CA ILE A 58 -7.47 11.72 3.89
C ILE A 58 -7.06 11.03 2.60
N GLY A 59 -7.91 10.12 2.14
CA GLY A 59 -7.73 9.39 0.89
C GLY A 59 -8.25 10.17 -0.31
N THR A 60 -7.41 10.31 -1.32
CA THR A 60 -7.69 11.07 -2.53
C THR A 60 -7.46 10.24 -3.79
N ARG A 61 -7.66 10.83 -4.98
CA ARG A 61 -7.20 10.25 -6.25
C ARG A 61 -5.70 10.42 -6.50
N ASN A 62 -5.00 11.12 -5.60
CA ASN A 62 -3.56 11.39 -5.73
C ASN A 62 -2.79 11.02 -4.45
N GLY A 63 -3.09 9.86 -3.88
CA GLY A 63 -2.46 9.36 -2.67
C GLY A 63 -3.28 9.58 -1.40
N ILE A 64 -2.66 9.28 -0.28
CA ILE A 64 -3.21 9.51 1.05
C ILE A 64 -2.45 10.66 1.72
N TYR A 65 -3.18 11.50 2.41
CA TYR A 65 -2.63 12.62 3.17
C TYR A 65 -2.78 12.37 4.66
N ARG A 66 -1.68 12.54 5.40
CA ARG A 66 -1.67 12.73 6.83
C ARG A 66 -1.85 14.22 7.11
N PHE A 67 -2.89 14.62 7.82
CA PHE A 67 -3.12 16.00 8.22
C PHE A 67 -3.13 16.10 9.75
N ASP A 68 -2.24 16.92 10.27
CA ASP A 68 -2.19 17.28 11.70
C ASP A 68 -2.89 18.62 11.92
N GLU A 69 -4.04 18.57 12.60
CA GLU A 69 -4.83 19.79 12.85
C GLU A 69 -4.15 20.76 13.81
N LYS A 70 -3.32 20.25 14.73
CA LYS A 70 -2.64 21.10 15.74
C LYS A 70 -1.58 21.97 15.08
N ASP A 71 -0.75 21.36 14.26
CA ASP A 71 0.37 22.02 13.61
C ASP A 71 0.00 22.59 12.23
N LYS A 72 -1.23 22.30 11.75
CA LYS A 72 -1.71 22.66 10.42
C LYS A 72 -0.82 22.13 9.29
N THR A 73 -0.16 20.98 9.52
CA THR A 73 0.76 20.39 8.56
C THR A 73 0.10 19.24 7.80
N SER A 74 0.51 19.08 6.55
CA SER A 74 0.08 17.96 5.71
C SER A 74 1.29 17.24 5.13
N LYS A 75 1.26 15.90 5.15
CA LYS A 75 2.23 15.05 4.46
C LYS A 75 1.49 14.10 3.53
N GLN A 76 1.96 14.01 2.29
CA GLN A 76 1.40 13.13 1.27
C GLN A 76 2.22 11.84 1.19
N TYR A 77 1.52 10.73 0.92
CA TYR A 77 2.12 9.45 0.58
C TYR A 77 1.50 8.95 -0.73
N THR A 78 2.35 8.53 -1.63
CA THR A 78 2.02 8.10 -2.99
C THR A 78 2.65 6.74 -3.30
N THR A 79 2.65 6.36 -4.57
CA THR A 79 3.39 5.18 -5.04
C THR A 79 4.90 5.32 -4.86
N GLU A 80 5.44 6.53 -4.73
CA GLU A 80 6.86 6.78 -4.48
C GLU A 80 7.27 6.35 -3.07
N GLU A 81 6.36 6.50 -2.07
CA GLU A 81 6.57 6.04 -0.71
C GLU A 81 6.16 4.58 -0.50
N GLY A 82 5.56 3.93 -1.49
CA GLY A 82 5.24 2.49 -1.44
C GLY A 82 3.75 2.15 -1.46
N LEU A 83 2.85 3.11 -1.63
CA LEU A 83 1.42 2.83 -1.83
C LEU A 83 1.23 2.06 -3.16
N PRO A 84 0.35 1.06 -3.26
CA PRO A 84 0.21 0.27 -4.48
C PRO A 84 -0.43 1.03 -5.65
N ASN A 85 -1.21 2.06 -5.34
CA ASN A 85 -1.81 2.98 -6.32
C ASN A 85 -2.22 4.29 -5.65
N ASN A 86 -2.18 5.40 -6.39
CA ASN A 86 -2.52 6.72 -5.86
C ASN A 86 -4.03 6.96 -5.68
N VAL A 87 -4.90 6.14 -6.29
CA VAL A 87 -6.34 6.24 -6.06
C VAL A 87 -6.70 5.48 -4.79
N VAL A 88 -6.94 6.20 -3.71
CA VAL A 88 -7.34 5.66 -2.41
C VAL A 88 -8.86 5.73 -2.27
N PHE A 89 -9.50 4.61 -1.92
CA PHE A 89 -10.96 4.52 -1.77
C PHE A 89 -11.42 4.50 -0.32
N GLY A 90 -10.73 3.77 0.56
CA GLY A 90 -11.12 3.59 1.94
C GLY A 90 -9.93 3.47 2.87
N ILE A 91 -10.13 3.90 4.11
CA ILE A 91 -9.11 3.86 5.17
C ILE A 91 -9.78 3.33 6.43
N LEU A 92 -9.21 2.29 7.04
CA LEU A 92 -9.59 1.77 8.35
C LEU A 92 -8.33 1.62 9.21
N GLU A 93 -8.45 1.86 10.50
CA GLU A 93 -7.37 1.65 11.45
C GLU A 93 -7.61 0.38 12.27
N ASP A 94 -6.58 -0.44 12.47
CA ASP A 94 -6.64 -1.61 13.34
C ASP A 94 -6.34 -1.23 14.82
N ARG A 95 -6.34 -2.24 15.70
CA ARG A 95 -6.09 -2.04 17.14
C ARG A 95 -4.65 -1.69 17.47
N GLU A 96 -3.73 -1.92 16.55
CA GLU A 96 -2.30 -1.59 16.69
C GLU A 96 -1.95 -0.22 16.10
N GLY A 97 -2.94 0.49 15.53
CA GLY A 97 -2.77 1.79 14.90
C GLY A 97 -2.18 1.71 13.49
N LYS A 98 -2.25 0.53 12.83
CA LYS A 98 -1.93 0.40 11.41
C LYS A 98 -3.13 0.78 10.58
N LEU A 99 -2.90 1.42 9.44
CA LEU A 99 -3.95 1.81 8.51
C LEU A 99 -4.07 0.77 7.37
N TRP A 100 -5.28 0.32 7.14
CA TRP A 100 -5.64 -0.54 6.03
C TRP A 100 -6.31 0.30 4.95
N ILE A 101 -5.66 0.39 3.79
CA ILE A 101 -5.97 1.35 2.74
C ILE A 101 -6.33 0.60 1.47
N SER A 102 -7.59 0.72 1.03
CA SER A 102 -8.03 0.14 -0.23
C SER A 102 -7.75 1.09 -1.40
N THR A 103 -7.24 0.53 -2.49
CA THR A 103 -6.85 1.28 -3.68
C THR A 103 -7.37 0.64 -4.97
N ASP A 104 -7.09 1.25 -6.11
CA ASP A 104 -7.39 0.68 -7.43
C ASP A 104 -6.44 -0.47 -7.84
N LYS A 105 -5.36 -0.73 -7.08
CA LYS A 105 -4.38 -1.81 -7.32
C LYS A 105 -4.02 -2.60 -6.07
N GLY A 106 -5.01 -2.95 -5.26
CA GLY A 106 -4.81 -3.77 -4.07
C GLY A 106 -5.12 -3.07 -2.77
N LEU A 107 -4.87 -3.80 -1.69
CA LEU A 107 -5.01 -3.34 -0.31
C LEU A 107 -3.61 -3.10 0.26
N SER A 108 -3.46 -2.05 1.04
CA SER A 108 -2.19 -1.73 1.69
C SER A 108 -2.36 -1.63 3.19
N CYS A 109 -1.46 -2.25 3.95
CA CYS A 109 -1.28 -2.03 5.37
C CYS A 109 -0.13 -1.03 5.56
N PHE A 110 -0.43 0.13 6.12
CA PHE A 110 0.54 1.18 6.40
C PHE A 110 0.79 1.30 7.90
N GLN A 111 2.06 1.30 8.29
CA GLN A 111 2.47 1.52 9.68
C GLN A 111 2.93 2.98 9.84
N PRO A 112 2.12 3.87 10.48
CA PRO A 112 2.44 5.29 10.59
C PRO A 112 3.75 5.60 11.32
N LYS A 113 4.12 4.78 12.32
CA LYS A 113 5.33 4.99 13.14
C LYS A 113 6.63 4.78 12.35
N THR A 114 6.63 3.88 11.39
CA THR A 114 7.82 3.54 10.58
C THR A 114 7.69 4.00 9.15
N GLU A 115 6.52 4.52 8.77
CA GLU A 115 6.16 4.95 7.41
C GLU A 115 6.33 3.85 6.36
N LYS A 116 6.14 2.58 6.75
CA LYS A 116 6.28 1.44 5.84
C LYS A 116 4.94 0.95 5.36
N PHE A 117 4.89 0.62 4.08
CA PHE A 117 3.76 -0.01 3.41
C PHE A 117 4.01 -1.51 3.21
N ARG A 118 2.97 -2.32 3.43
CA ARG A 118 2.88 -3.71 3.01
C ARG A 118 1.66 -3.87 2.12
N ASN A 119 1.87 -4.29 0.89
CA ASN A 119 0.83 -4.35 -0.13
C ASN A 119 0.35 -5.78 -0.34
N PHE A 120 -0.95 -5.93 -0.55
CA PHE A 120 -1.63 -7.19 -0.82
C PHE A 120 -2.36 -7.10 -2.16
N THR A 121 -2.36 -8.21 -2.87
CA THR A 121 -2.97 -8.36 -4.20
C THR A 121 -3.89 -9.57 -4.23
N SER A 122 -4.50 -9.85 -5.38
CA SER A 122 -5.28 -11.07 -5.59
C SER A 122 -4.47 -12.36 -5.38
N ASN A 123 -3.14 -12.30 -5.51
CA ASN A 123 -2.26 -13.44 -5.22
C ASN A 123 -2.17 -13.74 -3.72
N ASP A 124 -2.48 -12.76 -2.88
CA ASP A 124 -2.51 -12.86 -1.43
C ASP A 124 -3.92 -13.19 -0.90
N GLY A 125 -4.85 -13.58 -1.78
CA GLY A 125 -6.21 -13.98 -1.42
C GLY A 125 -7.24 -12.86 -1.41
N LEU A 126 -6.94 -11.67 -1.95
CA LEU A 126 -7.97 -10.65 -2.14
C LEU A 126 -8.99 -11.08 -3.21
N GLN A 127 -10.24 -10.62 -3.06
CA GLN A 127 -11.30 -10.86 -4.05
C GLN A 127 -10.93 -10.36 -5.47
N SER A 128 -10.13 -9.29 -5.54
CA SER A 128 -9.61 -8.64 -6.73
C SER A 128 -8.60 -7.58 -6.31
N ASN A 129 -7.81 -7.05 -7.25
CA ASN A 129 -6.96 -5.89 -6.99
C ASN A 129 -7.74 -4.56 -6.97
N GLN A 130 -8.95 -4.53 -7.54
CA GLN A 130 -9.77 -3.31 -7.62
C GLN A 130 -10.81 -3.28 -6.52
N PHE A 131 -10.75 -2.24 -5.70
CA PHE A 131 -11.72 -1.93 -4.66
C PHE A 131 -12.69 -0.84 -5.12
N ALA A 132 -13.80 -0.70 -4.39
CA ALA A 132 -14.85 0.26 -4.70
C ALA A 132 -14.88 1.40 -3.68
N ALA A 133 -15.21 2.60 -4.14
CA ALA A 133 -15.38 3.75 -3.28
C ALA A 133 -16.49 3.50 -2.25
N SER A 134 -16.28 3.97 -1.01
CA SER A 134 -17.23 3.87 0.12
C SER A 134 -17.63 2.43 0.52
N ALA A 135 -16.92 1.41 -0.01
CA ALA A 135 -17.22 -0.01 0.25
C ALA A 135 -16.24 -0.60 1.28
N TYR A 136 -16.20 -0.05 2.46
CA TYR A 136 -15.35 -0.55 3.55
C TYR A 136 -16.02 -0.32 4.91
N CYS A 137 -15.81 -1.26 5.82
CA CYS A 137 -16.23 -1.10 7.20
C CYS A 137 -15.43 -2.00 8.15
N ARG A 138 -15.40 -1.62 9.42
CA ARG A 138 -14.86 -2.41 10.52
C ARG A 138 -15.99 -2.80 11.46
N ALA A 139 -16.14 -4.10 11.69
CA ALA A 139 -17.11 -4.61 12.64
C ALA A 139 -16.66 -4.42 14.09
N ALA A 140 -17.58 -4.52 15.05
CA ALA A 140 -17.29 -4.36 16.46
C ALA A 140 -16.27 -5.36 17.02
N ASN A 141 -16.17 -6.55 16.43
CA ASN A 141 -15.15 -7.55 16.77
C ASN A 141 -13.76 -7.27 16.19
N GLY A 142 -13.59 -6.18 15.43
CA GLY A 142 -12.35 -5.79 14.79
C GLY A 142 -12.16 -6.30 13.36
N LYS A 143 -13.03 -7.22 12.89
CA LYS A 143 -12.96 -7.74 11.53
C LYS A 143 -13.20 -6.63 10.51
N MET A 144 -12.36 -6.59 9.50
CA MET A 144 -12.41 -5.60 8.43
C MET A 144 -13.00 -6.19 7.16
N TYR A 145 -13.74 -5.35 6.44
CA TYR A 145 -14.41 -5.69 5.18
C TYR A 145 -14.10 -4.61 4.16
N PHE A 146 -13.68 -5.04 2.97
CA PHE A 146 -13.43 -4.16 1.82
C PHE A 146 -14.11 -4.74 0.59
N GLY A 147 -15.05 -3.99 0.04
CA GLY A 147 -15.77 -4.36 -1.19
C GLY A 147 -15.01 -3.97 -2.44
N GLY A 148 -15.13 -4.77 -3.47
CA GLY A 148 -14.54 -4.53 -4.78
C GLY A 148 -15.34 -5.17 -5.90
N ILE A 149 -14.80 -5.18 -7.11
CA ILE A 149 -15.54 -5.58 -8.33
C ILE A 149 -15.90 -7.06 -8.40
N ARG A 150 -15.27 -7.93 -7.59
CA ARG A 150 -15.52 -9.39 -7.57
C ARG A 150 -16.02 -9.89 -6.22
N GLY A 151 -16.51 -8.99 -5.35
CA GLY A 151 -17.05 -9.38 -4.06
C GLY A 151 -16.42 -8.63 -2.90
N ILE A 152 -16.25 -9.31 -1.78
CA ILE A 152 -15.78 -8.71 -0.52
C ILE A 152 -14.54 -9.46 -0.03
N THR A 153 -13.49 -8.72 0.31
CA THR A 153 -12.36 -9.20 1.11
C THR A 153 -12.68 -8.96 2.58
N ALA A 154 -12.61 -10.00 3.39
CA ALA A 154 -12.91 -9.94 4.83
C ALA A 154 -11.82 -10.66 5.61
N PHE A 155 -11.21 -10.00 6.59
CA PHE A 155 -10.12 -10.55 7.39
C PHE A 155 -10.06 -9.94 8.79
N GLN A 156 -9.35 -10.61 9.67
CA GLN A 156 -8.99 -10.11 10.99
C GLN A 156 -7.54 -9.60 10.89
N PRO A 157 -7.27 -8.30 11.12
CA PRO A 157 -5.92 -7.75 10.97
C PRO A 157 -4.86 -8.47 11.82
N GLU A 158 -5.23 -8.90 13.00
CA GLU A 158 -4.36 -9.60 13.95
C GLU A 158 -3.96 -11.02 13.48
N GLU A 159 -4.70 -11.61 12.53
CA GLU A 159 -4.41 -12.93 11.94
C GLU A 159 -3.46 -12.84 10.74
N ILE A 160 -3.19 -11.62 10.24
CA ILE A 160 -2.26 -11.39 9.13
C ILE A 160 -0.83 -11.38 9.66
N VAL A 161 -0.22 -12.54 9.69
CA VAL A 161 1.18 -12.70 10.09
C VAL A 161 2.11 -12.69 8.89
N ASP A 162 3.33 -12.21 9.11
CA ASP A 162 4.38 -12.33 8.09
C ASP A 162 4.87 -13.78 8.04
N ASN A 163 5.06 -14.29 6.83
CA ASN A 163 5.80 -15.54 6.66
C ASN A 163 7.27 -15.26 7.02
N PRO A 164 7.79 -15.81 8.15
CA PRO A 164 9.17 -15.57 8.56
C PRO A 164 10.17 -16.29 7.67
N TYR A 165 9.70 -17.18 6.79
CA TYR A 165 10.57 -17.91 5.88
C TYR A 165 11.05 -16.99 4.76
N THR A 166 12.35 -16.75 4.74
CA THR A 166 13.02 -16.06 3.63
C THR A 166 13.57 -17.12 2.67
N PRO A 167 12.89 -17.39 1.56
CA PRO A 167 13.35 -18.42 0.64
C PRO A 167 14.71 -18.01 0.01
N PRO A 168 15.64 -18.96 -0.16
CA PRO A 168 16.90 -18.66 -0.80
C PRO A 168 16.69 -18.36 -2.29
N VAL A 169 17.40 -17.37 -2.80
CA VAL A 169 17.48 -17.13 -4.24
C VAL A 169 18.38 -18.19 -4.87
N THR A 170 17.85 -19.00 -5.76
CA THR A 170 18.61 -20.03 -6.47
C THR A 170 18.78 -19.64 -7.92
N ILE A 171 20.04 -19.52 -8.38
CA ILE A 171 20.33 -19.28 -9.81
C ILE A 171 20.14 -20.60 -10.53
N THR A 172 19.26 -20.61 -11.54
CA THR A 172 18.88 -21.81 -12.27
C THR A 172 19.54 -21.92 -13.63
N GLN A 173 19.96 -20.80 -14.24
CA GLN A 173 20.58 -20.81 -15.54
C GLN A 173 21.53 -19.63 -15.75
N LEU A 174 22.66 -19.89 -16.42
CA LEU A 174 23.54 -18.88 -16.99
C LEU A 174 23.42 -18.92 -18.52
N ARG A 175 23.32 -17.74 -19.13
CA ARG A 175 23.42 -17.60 -20.59
C ARG A 175 24.53 -16.62 -20.95
N LEU A 176 25.26 -16.92 -22.00
CA LEU A 176 26.20 -16.00 -22.65
C LEU A 176 25.71 -15.72 -24.08
N PHE A 177 25.60 -14.46 -24.45
CA PHE A 177 25.10 -14.05 -25.78
C PHE A 177 23.81 -14.81 -26.14
N ASN A 178 22.85 -14.91 -25.17
CA ASN A 178 21.61 -15.66 -25.27
C ASN A 178 21.71 -17.19 -25.42
N LYS A 179 22.92 -17.76 -25.38
CA LYS A 179 23.12 -19.22 -25.40
C LYS A 179 23.29 -19.75 -23.99
N LYS A 180 22.56 -20.82 -23.67
CA LYS A 180 22.68 -21.50 -22.38
C LYS A 180 24.08 -22.09 -22.22
N VAL A 181 24.69 -21.84 -21.05
CA VAL A 181 25.96 -22.40 -20.61
C VAL A 181 25.68 -23.65 -19.78
N ILE A 182 26.28 -24.76 -20.14
CA ILE A 182 26.16 -26.03 -19.41
C ILE A 182 27.52 -26.53 -18.98
N PRO A 183 27.61 -27.34 -17.90
CA PRO A 183 28.88 -27.93 -17.48
C PRO A 183 29.53 -28.73 -18.61
N GLY A 184 30.83 -28.48 -18.86
CA GLY A 184 31.61 -29.17 -19.85
C GLY A 184 31.46 -28.71 -21.31
N ASP A 185 30.74 -27.60 -21.53
CA ASP A 185 30.66 -26.98 -22.85
C ASP A 185 31.97 -26.28 -23.30
N ASP A 186 32.01 -25.80 -24.54
CA ASP A 186 33.17 -25.12 -25.11
C ASP A 186 33.59 -23.85 -24.37
N THR A 187 32.67 -23.26 -23.57
CA THR A 187 32.96 -22.07 -22.78
C THR A 187 33.85 -22.36 -21.57
N ARG A 188 33.82 -23.60 -21.07
CA ARG A 188 34.53 -24.06 -19.86
C ARG A 188 34.29 -23.21 -18.61
N ILE A 189 33.18 -22.49 -18.54
CA ILE A 189 32.86 -21.59 -17.43
C ILE A 189 32.29 -22.37 -16.26
N LEU A 190 31.37 -23.29 -16.53
CA LEU A 190 30.78 -24.14 -15.51
C LEU A 190 31.47 -25.49 -15.41
N LYS A 191 31.94 -25.84 -14.21
CA LYS A 191 32.46 -27.16 -13.88
C LYS A 191 31.37 -28.09 -13.35
N THR A 192 30.39 -27.54 -12.65
CA THR A 192 29.23 -28.22 -12.07
C THR A 192 27.97 -27.45 -12.45
N ASN A 193 26.80 -27.94 -12.06
CA ASN A 193 25.54 -27.23 -12.27
C ASN A 193 25.61 -25.82 -11.66
N ILE A 194 25.00 -24.84 -12.35
CA ILE A 194 25.00 -23.45 -11.90
C ILE A 194 24.41 -23.31 -10.48
N CYS A 195 23.42 -24.12 -10.10
CA CYS A 195 22.82 -24.13 -8.75
C CYS A 195 23.83 -24.51 -7.65
N GLU A 196 24.90 -25.23 -7.99
CA GLU A 196 25.96 -25.69 -7.07
C GLU A 196 27.23 -24.85 -7.17
N THR A 197 27.29 -23.96 -8.17
CA THR A 197 28.46 -23.14 -8.47
C THR A 197 28.49 -21.91 -7.57
N ARG A 198 29.53 -21.74 -6.76
CA ARG A 198 29.68 -20.60 -5.85
C ARG A 198 30.27 -19.36 -6.51
N SER A 199 31.04 -19.53 -7.58
CA SER A 199 31.67 -18.41 -8.29
C SER A 199 31.88 -18.78 -9.75
N ILE A 200 31.73 -17.79 -10.62
CA ILE A 200 32.05 -17.89 -12.05
C ILE A 200 32.99 -16.74 -12.43
N THR A 201 33.90 -17.01 -13.35
CA THR A 201 34.78 -16.00 -13.90
C THR A 201 34.48 -15.84 -15.38
N LEU A 202 34.19 -14.62 -15.80
CA LEU A 202 33.93 -14.26 -17.19
C LEU A 202 35.13 -13.49 -17.73
N ALA A 203 35.55 -13.80 -18.95
CA ALA A 203 36.57 -13.02 -19.65
C ALA A 203 35.96 -11.70 -20.16
N ALA A 204 36.77 -10.67 -20.39
CA ALA A 204 36.32 -9.35 -20.85
C ALA A 204 35.50 -9.42 -22.16
N LYS A 205 35.78 -10.37 -23.04
CA LYS A 205 35.01 -10.62 -24.28
C LYS A 205 33.62 -11.25 -24.05
N GLN A 206 33.34 -11.73 -22.82
CA GLN A 206 32.06 -12.33 -22.42
C GLN A 206 31.17 -11.30 -21.70
N SER A 207 31.03 -10.15 -22.30
CA SER A 207 30.40 -8.95 -21.70
C SER A 207 28.88 -9.01 -21.65
N MET A 208 28.25 -9.88 -22.44
CA MET A 208 26.78 -10.06 -22.44
C MET A 208 26.42 -11.40 -21.79
N PHE A 209 25.88 -11.34 -20.60
CA PHE A 209 25.38 -12.52 -19.90
C PHE A 209 24.02 -12.23 -19.25
N SER A 210 23.25 -13.29 -19.02
CA SER A 210 22.03 -13.25 -18.23
C SER A 210 21.97 -14.42 -17.27
N LEU A 211 21.35 -14.16 -16.10
CA LEU A 211 21.10 -15.15 -15.07
C LEU A 211 19.60 -15.30 -14.88
N ASP A 212 19.13 -16.55 -14.99
CA ASP A 212 17.77 -16.89 -14.57
C ASP A 212 17.84 -17.36 -13.12
N PHE A 213 16.89 -16.93 -12.30
CA PHE A 213 16.81 -17.34 -10.90
C PHE A 213 15.38 -17.67 -10.50
N VAL A 214 15.24 -18.46 -9.45
CA VAL A 214 13.97 -18.80 -8.82
C VAL A 214 14.06 -18.52 -7.33
N VAL A 215 12.97 -18.04 -6.78
CA VAL A 215 12.75 -17.91 -5.34
C VAL A 215 11.62 -18.87 -4.98
N PRO A 216 11.92 -20.08 -4.47
CA PRO A 216 10.89 -21.07 -4.14
C PRO A 216 10.15 -20.57 -2.87
N ASN A 217 9.00 -19.99 -3.07
CA ASN A 217 8.10 -19.61 -1.99
C ASN A 217 6.92 -20.59 -1.99
N TYR A 218 6.97 -21.57 -1.10
CA TYR A 218 5.89 -22.52 -0.88
C TYR A 218 4.98 -21.93 0.21
N ILE A 219 3.87 -21.27 -0.22
CA ILE A 219 2.78 -20.82 0.65
C ILE A 219 1.65 -21.84 0.55
#